data_778c3b6270a9d1693f45a97a59f17d2f
#
_entry.id   778c3b6270a9d1693f45a97a59f17d2f
#
_cell.length_a   1.000
_cell.length_b   1.000
_cell.length_c   1.000
_cell.angle_alpha   90.00
_cell.angle_beta   90.00
_cell.angle_gamma   90.00
#
_symmetry.space_group_name_H-M   'P 1'
#
loop_
_entity.id
_entity.type
_entity.pdbx_description
1 polymer ?
#
loop_
_entity_poly.entity_id
_entity_poly.type
_entity_poly.pdbx_seq_one_letter_code
_entity_poly.pdbx_strand_id
1 'polypeptide(L)'
;MDPSRRHAVTFIALLVGTLCAPLLHAEDRSIDPTFLYRETSTAAEKPSDMTTATCHYKPLFGQGDSETSVVVGVARYGEAVIDPNGVCTTVQYPEEDQVYVVLDGSGSAKYGEEDVPLRTEDYLYIPSTIPHTLRNRSAAPLIVVIMGFHTRGYEKTQPPPHPLKANIEDVPTGLVNGHPDSTRYRLLMGGADSKRDRIAAGRVLTSLFLMEIAPGGTNFPHHHEREEEVYLVLNGHGVMVAGGGMDGIAGRHPAKAGDAYFFRLNATVGYYSAPDVSSRVLCVRSWYPGMVQKGMEH
;
A
#
# COMPACT_ATOMS: atom_id res chain seq x y z
N MET A 1 102.72 -28.14 4.21
CA MET A 1 102.67 -28.06 2.76
C MET A 1 101.27 -28.35 2.30
N ASP A 2 100.82 -27.54 1.56
CA ASP A 2 99.60 -27.49 0.75
C ASP A 2 98.33 -26.96 1.37
N PRO A 3 97.81 -25.99 0.67
CA PRO A 3 96.77 -25.12 1.17
C PRO A 3 95.43 -25.45 0.54
N SER A 4 94.50 -24.76 1.04
CA SER A 4 93.22 -24.45 0.39
C SER A 4 92.14 -25.56 0.29
N ARG A 5 91.21 -25.50 1.20
CA ARG A 5 89.83 -25.83 0.81
C ARG A 5 88.92 -24.65 1.19
N ARG A 6 88.49 -23.92 0.11
CA ARG A 6 87.46 -22.88 0.19
C ARG A 6 86.11 -23.58 0.17
N HIS A 7 85.35 -23.43 1.23
CA HIS A 7 83.95 -23.85 1.25
C HIS A 7 83.13 -22.71 0.72
N ALA A 8 82.47 -22.92 -0.43
CA ALA A 8 81.47 -22.05 -0.99
C ALA A 8 80.16 -22.27 -0.20
N VAL A 9 79.72 -21.25 0.48
CA VAL A 9 78.34 -21.21 1.10
C VAL A 9 77.40 -20.71 0.06
N THR A 10 76.52 -21.58 -0.45
CA THR A 10 75.44 -21.18 -1.35
C THR A 10 74.28 -20.69 -0.53
N PHE A 11 74.01 -19.40 -0.61
CA PHE A 11 72.75 -18.79 -0.06
C PHE A 11 71.59 -19.10 -1.00
N ILE A 12 70.66 -19.92 -0.52
CA ILE A 12 69.37 -20.11 -1.18
C ILE A 12 68.44 -18.99 -0.66
N ALA A 13 68.16 -18.01 -1.49
CA ALA A 13 67.18 -16.98 -1.21
C ALA A 13 65.76 -17.59 -1.42
N LEU A 14 65.02 -17.79 -0.32
CA LEU A 14 63.62 -18.19 -0.38
C LEU A 14 62.78 -16.95 -0.72
N LEU A 15 62.28 -16.88 -1.95
CA LEU A 15 61.30 -15.86 -2.35
C LEU A 15 59.93 -16.27 -1.80
N VAL A 16 59.50 -15.64 -0.70
CA VAL A 16 58.13 -15.77 -0.17
C VAL A 16 57.26 -14.82 -1.04
N GLY A 17 56.65 -15.40 -2.06
CA GLY A 17 55.63 -14.72 -2.85
C GLY A 17 54.36 -14.55 -2.02
N THR A 18 54.07 -13.35 -1.54
CA THR A 18 52.77 -13.00 -0.93
C THR A 18 51.73 -13.01 -2.04
N LEU A 19 50.96 -14.10 -2.14
CA LEU A 19 49.71 -14.12 -2.93
C LEU A 19 48.70 -13.15 -2.26
N CYS A 20 48.61 -11.96 -2.76
CA CYS A 20 47.50 -11.04 -2.48
C CYS A 20 46.28 -11.62 -3.20
N ALA A 21 45.49 -12.45 -2.52
CA ALA A 21 44.15 -12.80 -3.01
C ALA A 21 43.33 -11.53 -3.10
N PRO A 22 42.69 -11.25 -4.24
CA PRO A 22 41.74 -10.13 -4.30
C PRO A 22 40.64 -10.39 -3.26
N LEU A 23 40.47 -9.47 -2.34
CA LEU A 23 39.29 -9.42 -1.49
C LEU A 23 38.10 -9.25 -2.47
N LEU A 24 37.41 -10.35 -2.75
CA LEU A 24 36.10 -10.32 -3.35
C LEU A 24 35.26 -9.48 -2.38
N HIS A 25 35.04 -8.23 -2.74
CA HIS A 25 34.00 -7.44 -2.11
C HIS A 25 32.72 -8.21 -2.40
N ALA A 26 32.12 -8.79 -1.37
CA ALA A 26 30.74 -9.21 -1.45
C ALA A 26 29.97 -7.97 -1.88
N GLU A 27 29.43 -7.96 -3.10
CA GLU A 27 28.48 -6.92 -3.50
C GLU A 27 27.42 -6.91 -2.42
N ASP A 28 27.26 -5.76 -1.80
CA ASP A 28 26.25 -5.51 -0.78
C ASP A 28 24.90 -5.75 -1.46
N ARG A 29 24.36 -6.95 -1.35
CA ARG A 29 23.06 -7.29 -1.93
C ARG A 29 22.02 -6.51 -1.17
N SER A 30 21.60 -5.39 -1.75
CA SER A 30 20.45 -4.66 -1.29
C SER A 30 19.25 -5.60 -1.37
N ILE A 31 18.69 -5.99 -0.23
CA ILE A 31 17.45 -6.75 -0.15
C ILE A 31 16.33 -5.74 -0.19
N ASP A 32 15.43 -5.85 -1.17
CA ASP A 32 14.24 -5.01 -1.23
C ASP A 32 13.41 -5.16 0.04
N PRO A 33 12.91 -4.05 0.62
CA PRO A 33 12.10 -4.11 1.83
C PRO A 33 10.82 -4.93 1.57
N THR A 34 10.38 -5.68 2.57
CA THR A 34 9.14 -6.47 2.51
C THR A 34 7.91 -5.65 2.87
N PHE A 35 8.10 -4.52 3.52
CA PHE A 35 7.07 -3.53 3.81
C PHE A 35 7.64 -2.12 3.70
N LEU A 36 6.75 -1.13 3.50
CA LEU A 36 7.07 0.29 3.56
C LEU A 36 6.22 0.96 4.65
N TYR A 37 6.78 1.97 5.30
CA TYR A 37 6.08 2.81 6.27
C TYR A 37 6.10 4.27 5.84
N ARG A 38 4.95 4.94 5.96
CA ARG A 38 4.80 6.38 5.76
C ARG A 38 3.86 6.94 6.83
N GLU A 39 4.06 8.20 7.20
CA GLU A 39 3.17 8.94 8.10
C GLU A 39 2.53 10.08 7.30
N THR A 40 1.19 10.14 7.26
CA THR A 40 0.45 11.13 6.46
C THR A 40 0.75 12.57 6.88
N SER A 41 1.02 12.80 8.18
CA SER A 41 1.31 14.13 8.72
C SER A 41 2.68 14.67 8.27
N THR A 42 3.65 13.80 7.99
CA THR A 42 5.02 14.17 7.58
C THR A 42 5.27 13.95 6.09
N ALA A 43 4.36 13.29 5.38
CA ALA A 43 4.46 13.09 3.95
C ALA A 43 4.44 14.44 3.22
N ALA A 44 5.45 14.64 2.36
CA ALA A 44 5.55 15.85 1.59
C ALA A 44 4.50 15.91 0.48
N GLU A 45 3.88 17.07 0.30
CA GLU A 45 3.08 17.34 -0.88
C GLU A 45 3.93 17.29 -2.14
N LYS A 46 3.42 16.66 -3.19
CA LYS A 46 4.07 16.58 -4.49
C LYS A 46 3.10 16.88 -5.62
N PRO A 47 3.55 17.58 -6.66
CA PRO A 47 2.76 17.74 -7.87
C PRO A 47 2.39 16.39 -8.46
N SER A 48 1.16 16.26 -8.92
CA SER A 48 0.64 15.12 -9.65
C SER A 48 -0.28 15.60 -10.78
N ASP A 49 -0.75 14.69 -11.59
CA ASP A 49 -1.69 14.98 -12.68
C ASP A 49 -3.04 15.55 -12.19
N MET A 50 -3.42 15.28 -10.94
CA MET A 50 -4.66 15.78 -10.34
C MET A 50 -4.50 17.11 -9.58
N THR A 51 -3.29 17.55 -9.25
CA THR A 51 -3.07 18.73 -8.41
C THR A 51 -3.36 20.06 -9.13
N THR A 52 -3.80 21.04 -8.36
CA THR A 52 -4.01 22.44 -8.76
C THR A 52 -3.51 23.37 -7.64
N ALA A 53 -3.73 24.66 -7.75
CA ALA A 53 -3.46 25.60 -6.66
C ALA A 53 -4.33 25.37 -5.41
N THR A 54 -5.42 24.59 -5.53
CA THR A 54 -6.39 24.32 -4.46
C THR A 54 -6.66 22.82 -4.26
N CYS A 55 -5.85 21.97 -4.88
CA CYS A 55 -5.90 20.52 -4.72
C CYS A 55 -4.47 20.01 -4.55
N HIS A 56 -4.15 19.56 -3.36
CA HIS A 56 -2.85 19.12 -2.91
C HIS A 56 -2.82 17.60 -2.82
N TYR A 57 -1.67 16.98 -3.11
CA TYR A 57 -1.54 15.52 -3.04
C TYR A 57 -0.26 15.12 -2.28
N LYS A 58 -0.42 14.20 -1.34
CA LYS A 58 0.66 13.59 -0.58
C LYS A 58 0.75 12.11 -0.96
N PRO A 59 1.67 11.72 -1.85
CA PRO A 59 1.89 10.33 -2.19
C PRO A 59 2.47 9.59 -0.98
N LEU A 60 1.94 8.41 -0.68
CA LEU A 60 2.43 7.51 0.35
C LEU A 60 3.09 6.28 -0.28
N PHE A 61 2.46 5.66 -1.28
CA PHE A 61 2.98 4.50 -2.00
C PHE A 61 2.67 4.60 -3.49
N GLY A 62 3.55 4.05 -4.33
CA GLY A 62 3.40 4.07 -5.79
C GLY A 62 3.79 5.41 -6.41
N GLN A 63 3.01 5.89 -7.38
CA GLN A 63 3.34 7.09 -8.14
C GLN A 63 3.55 8.32 -7.24
N GLY A 64 4.73 8.93 -7.37
CA GLY A 64 5.15 10.08 -6.56
C GLY A 64 5.91 9.72 -5.29
N ASP A 65 5.87 8.48 -4.82
CA ASP A 65 6.77 8.01 -3.75
C ASP A 65 8.18 7.71 -4.28
N SER A 66 9.16 7.68 -3.38
CA SER A 66 10.58 7.43 -3.73
C SER A 66 10.92 5.95 -3.92
N GLU A 67 10.12 5.05 -3.33
CA GLU A 67 10.39 3.60 -3.30
C GLU A 67 9.38 2.80 -4.13
N THR A 68 9.19 3.21 -5.38
CA THR A 68 8.20 2.60 -6.29
C THR A 68 8.56 1.18 -6.74
N SER A 69 9.82 0.76 -6.64
CA SER A 69 10.28 -0.55 -7.13
C SER A 69 9.65 -1.74 -6.41
N VAL A 70 9.20 -1.56 -5.17
CA VAL A 70 8.60 -2.64 -4.36
C VAL A 70 7.08 -2.65 -4.41
N VAL A 71 6.45 -1.59 -4.95
CA VAL A 71 5.00 -1.44 -5.08
C VAL A 71 4.63 -1.74 -6.53
N VAL A 72 3.94 -2.83 -6.81
CA VAL A 72 3.76 -3.34 -8.17
C VAL A 72 2.29 -3.34 -8.63
N GLY A 73 1.36 -3.77 -7.79
CA GLY A 73 -0.08 -3.80 -8.10
C GLY A 73 -0.75 -2.45 -7.81
N VAL A 74 -0.29 -1.77 -6.77
CA VAL A 74 -0.77 -0.44 -6.42
C VAL A 74 -0.10 0.60 -7.32
N ALA A 75 -0.87 1.28 -8.16
CA ALA A 75 -0.38 2.36 -9.02
C ALA A 75 -0.09 3.64 -8.22
N ARG A 76 -0.99 3.99 -7.32
CA ARG A 76 -0.88 5.12 -6.39
C ARG A 76 -1.67 4.88 -5.11
N TYR A 77 -1.17 5.37 -4.01
CA TYR A 77 -1.86 5.45 -2.74
C TYR A 77 -1.40 6.72 -2.03
N GLY A 78 -2.35 7.57 -1.66
CA GLY A 78 -1.99 8.83 -1.00
C GLY A 78 -3.21 9.62 -0.55
N GLU A 79 -2.95 10.78 0.05
CA GLU A 79 -3.96 11.70 0.56
C GLU A 79 -4.09 12.91 -0.35
N ALA A 80 -5.30 13.19 -0.84
CA ALA A 80 -5.64 14.44 -1.48
C ALA A 80 -6.35 15.35 -0.48
N VAL A 81 -5.90 16.61 -0.41
CA VAL A 81 -6.53 17.69 0.37
C VAL A 81 -7.02 18.75 -0.61
N ILE A 82 -8.33 18.96 -0.63
CA ILE A 82 -8.97 19.96 -1.48
C ILE A 82 -9.42 21.12 -0.60
N ASP A 83 -8.85 22.29 -0.84
CA ASP A 83 -9.16 23.51 -0.10
C ASP A 83 -10.64 23.88 -0.16
N PRO A 84 -11.14 24.71 0.76
CA PRO A 84 -12.47 25.31 0.65
C PRO A 84 -12.70 25.96 -0.73
N ASN A 85 -13.79 25.58 -1.40
CA ASN A 85 -14.13 25.98 -2.77
C ASN A 85 -13.11 25.53 -3.84
N GLY A 86 -12.24 24.58 -3.52
CA GLY A 86 -11.19 24.08 -4.40
C GLY A 86 -11.67 23.02 -5.39
N VAL A 87 -10.83 22.76 -6.38
CA VAL A 87 -11.07 21.75 -7.42
C VAL A 87 -9.77 21.12 -7.87
N CYS A 88 -9.77 19.80 -8.07
CA CYS A 88 -8.66 19.08 -8.68
C CYS A 88 -8.76 19.16 -10.23
N THR A 89 -7.67 18.88 -10.91
CA THR A 89 -7.66 18.65 -12.36
C THR A 89 -8.54 17.45 -12.69
N THR A 90 -9.24 17.50 -13.82
CA THR A 90 -9.93 16.32 -14.35
C THR A 90 -8.88 15.35 -14.91
N VAL A 91 -8.89 14.12 -14.43
CA VAL A 91 -7.98 13.06 -14.84
C VAL A 91 -8.74 11.89 -15.44
N GLN A 92 -8.02 11.07 -16.22
CA GLN A 92 -8.54 9.84 -16.82
C GLN A 92 -7.39 8.86 -16.95
N TYR A 93 -7.55 7.66 -16.40
CA TYR A 93 -6.52 6.63 -16.41
C TYR A 93 -6.96 5.43 -17.26
N PRO A 94 -6.31 5.16 -18.40
CA PRO A 94 -6.73 4.07 -19.30
C PRO A 94 -6.40 2.67 -18.77
N GLU A 95 -5.42 2.55 -17.87
CA GLU A 95 -4.93 1.27 -17.34
C GLU A 95 -4.88 1.27 -15.80
N GLU A 96 -5.79 2.03 -15.15
CA GLU A 96 -5.81 2.16 -13.71
C GLU A 96 -7.26 2.31 -13.22
N ASP A 97 -7.69 1.44 -12.30
CA ASP A 97 -8.92 1.63 -11.54
C ASP A 97 -8.62 2.46 -10.29
N GLN A 98 -9.56 3.32 -9.91
CA GLN A 98 -9.44 4.17 -8.73
C GLN A 98 -10.48 3.81 -7.68
N VAL A 99 -10.10 3.96 -6.42
CA VAL A 99 -11.03 4.01 -5.28
C VAL A 99 -10.71 5.23 -4.45
N TYR A 100 -11.73 6.02 -4.17
CA TYR A 100 -11.66 7.19 -3.32
C TYR A 100 -12.39 6.93 -2.01
N VAL A 101 -11.78 7.26 -0.88
CA VAL A 101 -12.39 7.19 0.44
C VAL A 101 -12.31 8.55 1.10
N VAL A 102 -13.45 9.16 1.41
CA VAL A 102 -13.51 10.46 2.09
C VAL A 102 -13.20 10.27 3.57
N LEU A 103 -12.08 10.81 4.02
CA LEU A 103 -11.70 10.77 5.44
C LEU A 103 -12.40 11.87 6.24
N ASP A 104 -12.52 13.07 5.66
CA ASP A 104 -13.18 14.20 6.33
C ASP A 104 -13.74 15.20 5.33
N GLY A 105 -14.76 15.94 5.73
CA GLY A 105 -15.38 17.00 4.95
C GLY A 105 -16.48 16.52 4.00
N SER A 106 -16.86 17.41 3.10
CA SER A 106 -17.89 17.15 2.08
C SER A 106 -17.57 17.85 0.76
N GLY A 107 -18.03 17.26 -0.33
CA GLY A 107 -17.79 17.80 -1.67
C GLY A 107 -18.52 17.02 -2.75
N SER A 108 -17.92 16.91 -3.92
CA SER A 108 -18.42 16.04 -4.99
C SER A 108 -17.29 15.48 -5.82
N ALA A 109 -17.54 14.33 -6.44
CA ALA A 109 -16.74 13.81 -7.55
C ALA A 109 -17.52 13.96 -8.85
N LYS A 110 -16.84 14.29 -9.95
CA LYS A 110 -17.34 14.04 -11.30
C LYS A 110 -17.04 12.61 -11.69
N TYR A 111 -18.02 11.89 -12.24
CA TYR A 111 -17.87 10.58 -12.87
C TYR A 111 -18.41 10.72 -14.31
N GLY A 112 -17.51 10.90 -15.26
CA GLY A 112 -17.91 11.39 -16.59
C GLY A 112 -18.62 12.72 -16.47
N GLU A 113 -19.89 12.77 -16.87
CA GLU A 113 -20.72 13.98 -16.74
C GLU A 113 -21.56 14.03 -15.44
N GLU A 114 -21.62 12.94 -14.68
CA GLU A 114 -22.42 12.85 -13.46
C GLU A 114 -21.71 13.49 -12.25
N ASP A 115 -22.42 14.35 -11.51
CA ASP A 115 -21.95 14.89 -10.23
C ASP A 115 -22.40 13.99 -9.09
N VAL A 116 -21.42 13.43 -8.36
CA VAL A 116 -21.61 12.49 -7.25
C VAL A 116 -21.34 13.23 -5.95
N PRO A 117 -22.34 13.53 -5.12
CA PRO A 117 -22.11 14.14 -3.82
C PRO A 117 -21.32 13.20 -2.91
N LEU A 118 -20.36 13.77 -2.16
CA LEU A 118 -19.48 13.07 -1.24
C LEU A 118 -19.57 13.70 0.15
N ARG A 119 -19.51 12.86 1.18
CA ARG A 119 -19.39 13.22 2.59
C ARG A 119 -18.40 12.29 3.29
N THR A 120 -18.01 12.65 4.48
CA THR A 120 -17.15 11.80 5.34
C THR A 120 -17.62 10.34 5.32
N GLU A 121 -16.65 9.42 5.18
CA GLU A 121 -16.79 7.97 5.10
C GLU A 121 -17.48 7.45 3.81
N ASP A 122 -17.80 8.30 2.84
CA ASP A 122 -18.17 7.82 1.51
C ASP A 122 -16.95 7.19 0.81
N TYR A 123 -17.18 6.07 0.10
CA TYR A 123 -16.21 5.51 -0.82
C TYR A 123 -16.82 5.29 -2.19
N LEU A 124 -15.99 5.51 -3.22
CA LEU A 124 -16.38 5.57 -4.61
C LEU A 124 -15.41 4.75 -5.46
N TYR A 125 -15.93 3.84 -6.29
CA TYR A 125 -15.16 3.14 -7.30
C TYR A 125 -15.25 3.85 -8.65
N ILE A 126 -14.10 4.07 -9.27
CA ILE A 126 -13.96 4.70 -10.58
C ILE A 126 -13.14 3.75 -11.47
N PRO A 127 -13.78 3.04 -12.41
CA PRO A 127 -13.05 2.14 -13.31
C PRO A 127 -12.17 2.93 -14.29
N SER A 128 -11.18 2.25 -14.84
CA SER A 128 -10.30 2.83 -15.87
C SER A 128 -11.12 3.45 -17.02
N THR A 129 -10.56 4.47 -17.64
CA THR A 129 -11.18 5.22 -18.77
C THR A 129 -12.29 6.20 -18.42
N ILE A 130 -12.76 6.27 -17.19
CA ILE A 130 -13.75 7.28 -16.80
C ILE A 130 -13.04 8.60 -16.44
N PRO A 131 -13.32 9.71 -17.13
CA PRO A 131 -12.87 11.04 -16.72
C PRO A 131 -13.50 11.41 -15.37
N HIS A 132 -12.68 11.89 -14.44
CA HIS A 132 -13.16 12.22 -13.10
C HIS A 132 -12.36 13.35 -12.45
N THR A 133 -12.96 14.02 -11.48
CA THR A 133 -12.32 15.06 -10.67
C THR A 133 -13.01 15.18 -9.33
N LEU A 134 -12.31 15.74 -8.34
CA LEU A 134 -12.85 16.11 -7.03
C LEU A 134 -13.10 17.62 -6.94
N ARG A 135 -14.17 17.99 -6.26
CA ARG A 135 -14.53 19.38 -5.98
C ARG A 135 -15.00 19.52 -4.55
N ASN A 136 -14.49 20.55 -3.91
CA ASN A 136 -14.95 20.95 -2.59
C ASN A 136 -15.73 22.29 -2.72
N ARG A 137 -17.02 22.27 -2.40
CA ARG A 137 -17.86 23.48 -2.37
C ARG A 137 -18.18 23.93 -0.95
N SER A 138 -17.55 23.29 0.05
CA SER A 138 -17.75 23.60 1.46
C SER A 138 -16.75 24.67 1.96
N ALA A 139 -16.96 25.17 3.17
CA ALA A 139 -16.07 26.10 3.84
C ALA A 139 -14.91 25.42 4.61
N ALA A 140 -14.91 24.09 4.68
CA ALA A 140 -13.86 23.29 5.32
C ALA A 140 -13.10 22.47 4.26
N PRO A 141 -11.86 22.03 4.49
CA PRO A 141 -11.15 21.14 3.58
C PRO A 141 -11.91 19.83 3.35
N LEU A 142 -11.74 19.24 2.17
CA LEU A 142 -12.15 17.87 1.86
C LEU A 142 -10.90 17.00 1.78
N ILE A 143 -10.84 15.95 2.61
CA ILE A 143 -9.71 15.04 2.72
C ILE A 143 -10.12 13.68 2.18
N VAL A 144 -9.38 13.19 1.18
CA VAL A 144 -9.71 11.95 0.45
C VAL A 144 -8.48 11.09 0.31
N VAL A 145 -8.58 9.81 0.70
CA VAL A 145 -7.58 8.80 0.29
C VAL A 145 -7.85 8.40 -1.15
N ILE A 146 -6.83 8.52 -1.97
CA ILE A 146 -6.81 8.11 -3.37
C ILE A 146 -6.05 6.79 -3.47
N MET A 147 -6.69 5.78 -4.04
CA MET A 147 -6.11 4.47 -4.30
C MET A 147 -6.24 4.17 -5.78
N GLY A 148 -5.15 3.86 -6.44
CA GLY A 148 -5.12 3.45 -7.85
C GLY A 148 -4.49 2.08 -8.00
N PHE A 149 -5.00 1.27 -8.92
CA PHE A 149 -4.57 -0.11 -9.14
C PHE A 149 -4.31 -0.35 -10.63
N HIS A 150 -3.14 -0.89 -10.98
CA HIS A 150 -2.79 -1.20 -12.36
C HIS A 150 -3.66 -2.30 -12.92
N THR A 151 -4.38 -2.00 -14.02
CA THR A 151 -5.28 -2.95 -14.70
C THR A 151 -4.70 -3.56 -15.98
N ARG A 152 -3.41 -3.31 -16.26
CA ARG A 152 -2.74 -3.92 -17.42
C ARG A 152 -2.73 -5.44 -17.29
N GLY A 153 -3.17 -6.13 -18.35
CA GLY A 153 -3.26 -7.60 -18.37
C GLY A 153 -4.57 -8.17 -17.82
N TYR A 154 -5.45 -7.33 -17.29
CA TYR A 154 -6.79 -7.74 -16.87
C TYR A 154 -7.81 -7.49 -17.98
N GLU A 155 -8.88 -8.29 -17.99
CA GLU A 155 -9.97 -8.14 -18.94
C GLU A 155 -10.60 -6.73 -18.83
N LYS A 156 -10.80 -6.07 -19.98
CA LYS A 156 -11.50 -4.79 -20.01
C LYS A 156 -12.99 -5.04 -19.87
N THR A 157 -13.56 -4.59 -18.77
CA THR A 157 -15.00 -4.61 -18.54
C THR A 157 -15.63 -3.28 -18.96
N GLN A 158 -16.91 -3.33 -19.35
CA GLN A 158 -17.66 -2.11 -19.59
C GLN A 158 -17.86 -1.37 -18.25
N PRO A 159 -17.51 -0.08 -18.16
CA PRO A 159 -17.74 0.69 -16.94
C PRO A 159 -19.22 0.68 -16.55
N PRO A 160 -19.54 0.65 -15.26
CA PRO A 160 -20.90 0.89 -14.79
C PRO A 160 -21.42 2.24 -15.33
N PRO A 161 -22.69 2.29 -15.78
CA PRO A 161 -23.28 3.53 -16.31
C PRO A 161 -23.40 4.63 -15.24
N HIS A 162 -23.44 4.24 -13.97
CA HIS A 162 -23.49 5.11 -12.81
C HIS A 162 -22.37 4.77 -11.83
N PRO A 163 -21.88 5.76 -11.06
CA PRO A 163 -20.84 5.54 -10.07
C PRO A 163 -21.28 4.57 -8.98
N LEU A 164 -20.42 3.62 -8.65
CA LEU A 164 -20.61 2.72 -7.52
C LEU A 164 -20.07 3.38 -6.26
N LYS A 165 -21.00 3.86 -5.43
CA LYS A 165 -20.72 4.58 -4.18
C LYS A 165 -21.50 3.98 -3.02
N ALA A 166 -20.88 3.94 -1.84
CA ALA A 166 -21.56 3.67 -0.58
C ALA A 166 -20.88 4.45 0.56
N ASN A 167 -21.49 4.41 1.74
CA ASN A 167 -20.89 4.98 2.94
C ASN A 167 -20.44 3.84 3.87
N ILE A 168 -19.31 4.00 4.54
CA ILE A 168 -18.74 2.98 5.44
C ILE A 168 -19.71 2.63 6.57
N GLU A 169 -20.40 3.64 7.15
CA GLU A 169 -21.34 3.42 8.25
C GLU A 169 -22.60 2.64 7.83
N ASP A 170 -22.94 2.62 6.54
CA ASP A 170 -24.05 1.83 6.02
C ASP A 170 -23.68 0.35 5.78
N VAL A 171 -22.40 -0.03 5.98
CA VAL A 171 -21.92 -1.39 5.84
C VAL A 171 -21.92 -2.06 7.22
N PRO A 172 -22.68 -3.15 7.42
CA PRO A 172 -22.74 -3.81 8.71
C PRO A 172 -21.38 -4.37 9.14
N THR A 173 -21.10 -4.29 10.44
CA THR A 173 -19.94 -4.95 11.02
C THR A 173 -20.17 -6.44 11.17
N GLY A 174 -19.16 -7.26 10.92
CA GLY A 174 -19.22 -8.70 11.05
C GLY A 174 -17.88 -9.30 11.49
N LEU A 175 -17.91 -10.59 11.82
CA LEU A 175 -16.72 -11.39 12.03
C LEU A 175 -16.25 -11.96 10.68
N VAL A 176 -14.95 -12.10 10.52
CA VAL A 176 -14.34 -12.79 9.38
C VAL A 176 -13.71 -14.07 9.88
N ASN A 177 -14.04 -15.19 9.23
CA ASN A 177 -13.53 -16.51 9.60
C ASN A 177 -11.99 -16.52 9.62
N GLY A 178 -11.41 -17.16 10.62
CA GLY A 178 -9.96 -17.22 10.82
C GLY A 178 -9.36 -16.00 11.56
N HIS A 179 -10.17 -14.99 11.90
CA HIS A 179 -9.76 -13.85 12.70
C HIS A 179 -10.42 -13.85 14.08
N PRO A 180 -9.80 -13.23 15.10
CA PRO A 180 -10.34 -13.21 16.47
C PRO A 180 -11.56 -12.29 16.58
N ASP A 181 -12.45 -12.61 17.52
CA ASP A 181 -13.66 -11.83 17.79
C ASP A 181 -13.40 -10.41 18.28
N SER A 182 -12.16 -10.12 18.69
CA SER A 182 -11.72 -8.77 19.06
C SER A 182 -11.61 -7.81 17.90
N THR A 183 -11.72 -8.31 16.65
CA THR A 183 -11.70 -7.50 15.43
C THR A 183 -12.98 -7.74 14.63
N ARG A 184 -13.70 -6.66 14.36
CA ARG A 184 -14.86 -6.64 13.48
C ARG A 184 -14.52 -5.96 12.17
N TYR A 185 -15.17 -6.39 11.12
CA TYR A 185 -14.90 -5.96 9.75
C TYR A 185 -16.14 -5.35 9.11
N ARG A 186 -15.95 -4.22 8.43
CA ARG A 186 -16.90 -3.71 7.43
C ARG A 186 -16.33 -4.02 6.06
N LEU A 187 -16.97 -4.93 5.32
CA LEU A 187 -16.51 -5.38 4.01
C LEU A 187 -17.06 -4.44 2.93
N LEU A 188 -16.24 -3.49 2.51
CA LEU A 188 -16.65 -2.34 1.70
C LEU A 188 -16.72 -2.68 0.22
N MET A 189 -15.60 -3.18 -0.34
CA MET A 189 -15.51 -3.52 -1.76
C MET A 189 -14.66 -4.78 -1.95
N GLY A 190 -15.10 -5.65 -2.84
CA GLY A 190 -14.41 -6.86 -3.24
C GLY A 190 -14.26 -6.99 -4.74
N GLY A 191 -13.63 -8.08 -5.17
CA GLY A 191 -13.57 -8.47 -6.58
C GLY A 191 -14.96 -8.54 -7.22
N ALA A 192 -15.02 -8.47 -8.54
CA ALA A 192 -16.30 -8.41 -9.29
C ALA A 192 -17.23 -9.61 -9.03
N ASP A 193 -16.71 -10.72 -8.55
CA ASP A 193 -17.45 -11.94 -8.20
C ASP A 193 -17.82 -12.05 -6.71
N SER A 194 -17.42 -11.09 -5.88
CA SER A 194 -17.67 -11.10 -4.44
C SER A 194 -19.17 -11.18 -4.11
N LYS A 195 -19.50 -12.03 -3.14
CA LYS A 195 -20.87 -12.19 -2.59
C LYS A 195 -21.01 -11.60 -1.17
N ARG A 196 -19.92 -11.12 -0.59
CA ARG A 196 -19.86 -10.67 0.80
C ARG A 196 -19.68 -9.16 0.95
N ASP A 197 -19.07 -8.53 -0.06
CA ASP A 197 -18.72 -7.13 0.01
C ASP A 197 -19.88 -6.24 -0.46
N ARG A 198 -19.98 -5.03 0.07
CA ARG A 198 -21.05 -4.07 -0.26
C ARG A 198 -21.06 -3.69 -1.74
N ILE A 199 -19.87 -3.51 -2.31
CA ILE A 199 -19.65 -3.27 -3.75
C ILE A 199 -18.79 -4.41 -4.28
N ALA A 200 -19.25 -5.07 -5.34
CA ALA A 200 -18.50 -6.11 -6.04
C ALA A 200 -18.13 -5.58 -7.44
N ALA A 201 -16.94 -5.02 -7.59
CA ALA A 201 -16.52 -4.36 -8.82
C ALA A 201 -15.01 -4.41 -9.10
N GLY A 202 -14.18 -4.78 -8.13
CA GLY A 202 -12.73 -4.78 -8.27
C GLY A 202 -12.25 -5.76 -9.33
N ARG A 203 -11.37 -5.31 -10.26
CA ARG A 203 -10.67 -6.18 -11.19
C ARG A 203 -9.32 -6.61 -10.63
N VAL A 204 -8.62 -5.69 -10.04
CA VAL A 204 -7.32 -5.86 -9.38
C VAL A 204 -7.47 -5.81 -7.87
N LEU A 205 -8.28 -4.87 -7.38
CA LEU A 205 -8.66 -4.82 -5.98
C LEU A 205 -9.43 -6.07 -5.61
N THR A 206 -8.96 -6.79 -4.60
CA THR A 206 -9.57 -8.03 -4.09
C THR A 206 -10.39 -7.79 -2.84
N SER A 207 -10.00 -6.81 -2.01
CA SER A 207 -10.76 -6.43 -0.82
C SER A 207 -10.39 -5.03 -0.34
N LEU A 208 -11.38 -4.18 -0.12
CA LEU A 208 -11.30 -2.97 0.67
C LEU A 208 -12.20 -3.16 1.90
N PHE A 209 -11.66 -2.97 3.08
CA PHE A 209 -12.39 -3.18 4.32
C PHE A 209 -11.90 -2.26 5.44
N LEU A 210 -12.77 -2.04 6.42
CA LEU A 210 -12.41 -1.36 7.65
C LEU A 210 -12.37 -2.40 8.79
N MET A 211 -11.27 -2.43 9.54
CA MET A 211 -11.17 -3.14 10.80
C MET A 211 -11.51 -2.22 11.96
N GLU A 212 -12.39 -2.67 12.83
CA GLU A 212 -12.71 -2.08 14.14
C GLU A 212 -12.19 -3.02 15.21
N ILE A 213 -11.09 -2.65 15.85
CA ILE A 213 -10.33 -3.51 16.76
C ILE A 213 -10.57 -3.02 18.19
N ALA A 214 -11.06 -3.92 19.05
CA ALA A 214 -11.31 -3.63 20.46
C ALA A 214 -10.00 -3.28 21.21
N PRO A 215 -10.07 -2.59 22.35
CA PRO A 215 -8.89 -2.35 23.18
C PRO A 215 -8.18 -3.66 23.53
N GLY A 216 -6.86 -3.73 23.28
CA GLY A 216 -6.04 -4.93 23.44
C GLY A 216 -6.30 -6.03 22.40
N GLY A 217 -7.18 -5.79 21.43
CA GLY A 217 -7.53 -6.73 20.36
C GLY A 217 -6.50 -6.78 19.23
N THR A 218 -6.71 -7.72 18.31
CA THR A 218 -5.81 -7.98 17.20
C THR A 218 -6.54 -8.65 16.04
N ASN A 219 -6.01 -8.53 14.83
CA ASN A 219 -6.41 -9.35 13.68
C ASN A 219 -5.51 -10.57 13.46
N PHE A 220 -4.58 -10.82 14.38
CA PHE A 220 -3.47 -11.78 14.31
C PHE A 220 -2.51 -11.56 13.13
N PRO A 221 -1.20 -11.74 13.33
CA PRO A 221 -0.22 -11.74 12.26
C PRO A 221 -0.47 -12.90 11.29
N HIS A 222 -0.47 -12.57 10.00
CA HIS A 222 -0.64 -13.50 8.89
C HIS A 222 0.12 -12.98 7.65
N HIS A 223 0.00 -13.64 6.51
CA HIS A 223 0.60 -13.21 5.24
C HIS A 223 -0.33 -13.52 4.07
N HIS A 224 -0.10 -12.86 2.94
CA HIS A 224 -0.79 -13.08 1.68
C HIS A 224 0.19 -13.50 0.60
N GLU A 225 -0.06 -14.66 -0.04
CA GLU A 225 0.86 -15.24 -1.05
C GLU A 225 0.72 -14.61 -2.43
N ARG A 226 -0.39 -13.91 -2.71
CA ARG A 226 -0.74 -13.43 -4.05
C ARG A 226 -1.18 -11.98 -4.11
N GLU A 227 -1.27 -11.32 -2.97
CA GLU A 227 -1.83 -9.98 -2.83
C GLU A 227 -0.84 -9.05 -2.13
N GLU A 228 -0.75 -7.83 -2.62
CA GLU A 228 -0.21 -6.71 -1.86
C GLU A 228 -1.29 -6.14 -0.96
N GLU A 229 -0.90 -5.57 0.17
CA GLU A 229 -1.84 -5.01 1.12
C GLU A 229 -1.37 -3.66 1.65
N VAL A 230 -2.30 -2.74 1.87
CA VAL A 230 -2.03 -1.45 2.52
C VAL A 230 -2.93 -1.31 3.74
N TYR A 231 -2.34 -0.93 4.87
CA TYR A 231 -3.06 -0.52 6.08
C TYR A 231 -2.86 0.98 6.31
N LEU A 232 -3.94 1.69 6.61
CA LEU A 232 -3.93 3.07 7.10
C LEU A 232 -4.67 3.10 8.46
N VAL A 233 -3.95 3.47 9.50
CA VAL A 233 -4.56 3.64 10.83
C VAL A 233 -5.35 4.94 10.84
N LEU A 234 -6.67 4.85 10.91
CA LEU A 234 -7.57 6.02 10.93
C LEU A 234 -7.75 6.58 12.33
N ASN A 235 -7.75 5.72 13.33
CA ASN A 235 -7.96 6.09 14.73
C ASN A 235 -7.27 5.10 15.66
N GLY A 236 -6.93 5.56 16.86
CA GLY A 236 -6.27 4.76 17.89
C GLY A 236 -4.76 4.68 17.73
N HIS A 237 -4.15 3.81 18.50
CA HIS A 237 -2.73 3.50 18.46
C HIS A 237 -2.50 2.05 18.90
N GLY A 238 -1.31 1.54 18.62
CA GLY A 238 -0.99 0.16 18.92
C GLY A 238 0.35 -0.28 18.36
N VAL A 239 0.41 -1.52 17.92
CA VAL A 239 1.62 -2.13 17.36
C VAL A 239 1.28 -2.79 16.03
N MET A 240 1.94 -2.34 14.96
CA MET A 240 1.96 -3.00 13.68
C MET A 240 3.01 -4.11 13.69
N VAL A 241 2.63 -5.31 13.26
CA VAL A 241 3.58 -6.39 12.96
C VAL A 241 3.83 -6.37 11.46
N ALA A 242 5.08 -6.15 11.08
CA ALA A 242 5.49 -6.01 9.68
C ALA A 242 6.85 -6.65 9.45
N GLY A 243 7.12 -7.09 8.23
CA GLY A 243 8.39 -7.72 7.88
C GLY A 243 8.24 -9.20 7.52
N GLY A 244 9.29 -10.00 7.73
CA GLY A 244 9.31 -11.40 7.29
C GLY A 244 9.55 -11.52 5.78
N GLY A 245 9.01 -12.56 5.15
CA GLY A 245 9.25 -12.82 3.74
C GLY A 245 10.70 -13.22 3.46
N MET A 246 11.37 -12.55 2.52
CA MET A 246 12.73 -12.90 2.12
C MET A 246 13.79 -12.56 3.16
N ASP A 247 13.60 -11.58 4.00
CA ASP A 247 14.51 -11.23 5.10
C ASP A 247 14.28 -12.08 6.36
N GLY A 248 13.20 -12.84 6.41
CA GLY A 248 12.89 -13.78 7.48
C GLY A 248 12.60 -13.17 8.85
N ILE A 249 12.51 -11.84 8.95
CA ILE A 249 12.34 -11.11 10.21
C ILE A 249 11.02 -10.36 10.22
N ALA A 250 10.12 -10.74 11.12
CA ALA A 250 8.95 -9.94 11.46
C ALA A 250 9.27 -9.01 12.62
N GLY A 251 9.03 -7.72 12.45
CA GLY A 251 9.23 -6.68 13.46
C GLY A 251 7.93 -6.23 14.10
N ARG A 252 8.05 -5.54 15.24
CA ARG A 252 6.96 -4.87 15.93
C ARG A 252 7.24 -3.37 15.92
N HIS A 253 6.33 -2.60 15.34
CA HIS A 253 6.49 -1.17 15.12
C HIS A 253 5.37 -0.42 15.83
N PRO A 254 5.65 0.58 16.67
CA PRO A 254 4.60 1.47 17.17
C PRO A 254 3.79 2.04 16.02
N ALA A 255 2.47 2.09 16.16
CA ALA A 255 1.59 2.62 15.13
C ALA A 255 0.48 3.47 15.76
N LYS A 256 0.12 4.55 15.11
CA LYS A 256 -0.87 5.54 15.54
C LYS A 256 -1.70 6.03 14.35
N ALA A 257 -2.76 6.78 14.62
CA ALA A 257 -3.55 7.42 13.58
C ALA A 257 -2.67 8.25 12.61
N GLY A 258 -2.88 8.09 11.32
CA GLY A 258 -2.11 8.67 10.23
C GLY A 258 -0.95 7.80 9.73
N ASP A 259 -0.63 6.69 10.39
CA ASP A 259 0.42 5.77 9.93
C ASP A 259 -0.12 4.84 8.84
N ALA A 260 0.61 4.76 7.75
CA ALA A 260 0.33 3.91 6.61
C ALA A 260 1.46 2.87 6.41
N TYR A 261 1.06 1.64 6.13
CA TYR A 261 1.97 0.51 5.88
C TYR A 261 1.57 -0.17 4.57
N PHE A 262 2.54 -0.40 3.70
CA PHE A 262 2.41 -1.23 2.52
C PHE A 262 3.14 -2.55 2.75
N PHE A 263 2.52 -3.67 2.40
CA PHE A 263 3.05 -5.02 2.55
C PHE A 263 3.14 -5.71 1.20
N ARG A 264 4.32 -6.26 0.91
CA ARG A 264 4.54 -7.12 -0.26
C ARG A 264 3.98 -8.52 -0.02
N LEU A 265 4.00 -9.31 -1.10
CA LEU A 265 3.72 -10.75 -1.02
C LEU A 265 4.53 -11.42 0.08
N ASN A 266 3.89 -12.31 0.84
CA ASN A 266 4.47 -13.10 1.93
C ASN A 266 5.06 -12.27 3.09
N ALA A 267 4.93 -10.95 3.07
CA ALA A 267 5.25 -10.15 4.25
C ALA A 267 4.28 -10.47 5.39
N THR A 268 4.79 -10.54 6.60
CA THR A 268 3.92 -10.63 7.78
C THR A 268 3.21 -9.31 7.98
N VAL A 269 1.89 -9.37 8.11
CA VAL A 269 1.02 -8.25 8.42
C VAL A 269 0.14 -8.57 9.62
N GLY A 270 0.02 -7.65 10.57
CA GLY A 270 -0.85 -7.78 11.72
C GLY A 270 -0.89 -6.51 12.55
N TYR A 271 -1.95 -6.33 13.33
CA TYR A 271 -2.11 -5.17 14.19
C TYR A 271 -2.62 -5.59 15.57
N TYR A 272 -2.05 -4.99 16.60
CA TYR A 272 -2.50 -5.08 17.98
C TYR A 272 -2.89 -3.69 18.45
N SER A 273 -4.16 -3.48 18.78
CA SER A 273 -4.63 -2.25 19.42
C SER A 273 -4.09 -2.14 20.84
N ALA A 274 -3.77 -0.93 21.27
CA ALA A 274 -3.36 -0.69 22.65
C ALA A 274 -4.51 -1.03 23.64
N PRO A 275 -4.20 -1.40 24.89
CA PRO A 275 -5.22 -1.84 25.86
C PRO A 275 -6.22 -0.76 26.28
N ASP A 276 -5.87 0.49 26.08
CA ASP A 276 -6.63 1.68 26.52
C ASP A 276 -7.53 2.29 25.44
N VAL A 277 -7.41 1.82 24.17
CA VAL A 277 -8.14 2.42 23.06
C VAL A 277 -8.56 1.38 22.01
N SER A 278 -9.70 1.60 21.38
CA SER A 278 -10.05 0.89 20.14
C SER A 278 -9.34 1.51 18.95
N SER A 279 -9.04 0.72 17.92
CA SER A 279 -8.44 1.21 16.70
C SER A 279 -9.33 0.95 15.49
N ARG A 280 -9.32 1.90 14.53
CA ARG A 280 -9.90 1.75 13.20
C ARG A 280 -8.79 1.75 12.17
N VAL A 281 -8.73 0.72 11.34
CA VAL A 281 -7.70 0.57 10.30
C VAL A 281 -8.38 0.32 8.96
N LEU A 282 -8.14 1.20 8.00
CA LEU A 282 -8.59 1.04 6.61
C LEU A 282 -7.58 0.19 5.88
N CYS A 283 -8.04 -0.90 5.28
CA CYS A 283 -7.21 -1.89 4.64
C CYS A 283 -7.64 -2.11 3.19
N VAL A 284 -6.68 -2.23 2.29
CA VAL A 284 -6.95 -2.58 0.91
C VAL A 284 -5.96 -3.64 0.43
N ARG A 285 -6.47 -4.65 -0.27
CA ARG A 285 -5.68 -5.69 -0.94
C ARG A 285 -5.88 -5.64 -2.44
N SER A 286 -4.81 -5.94 -3.15
CA SER A 286 -4.82 -6.03 -4.60
C SER A 286 -3.98 -7.21 -5.08
N TRP A 287 -4.39 -7.82 -6.20
CA TRP A 287 -3.60 -8.85 -6.84
C TRP A 287 -2.20 -8.33 -7.21
N TYR A 288 -1.20 -9.13 -6.91
CA TYR A 288 0.12 -8.92 -7.48
C TYR A 288 0.08 -9.24 -8.99
N PRO A 289 0.58 -8.34 -9.86
CA PRO A 289 0.56 -8.54 -11.30
C PRO A 289 1.16 -9.89 -11.74
N GLY A 290 0.45 -10.61 -12.61
CA GLY A 290 0.85 -11.93 -13.11
C GLY A 290 0.42 -13.12 -12.24
N MET A 291 -0.13 -12.90 -11.03
CA MET A 291 -0.61 -14.00 -10.18
C MET A 291 -2.04 -14.45 -10.51
N VAL A 292 -2.84 -13.61 -11.15
CA VAL A 292 -4.26 -13.90 -11.49
C VAL A 292 -4.39 -14.97 -12.57
N GLN A 293 -3.46 -15.05 -13.52
CA GLN A 293 -3.58 -15.97 -14.68
C GLN A 293 -3.42 -17.46 -14.34
N LYS A 294 -2.94 -17.81 -13.16
CA LYS A 294 -2.71 -19.22 -12.76
C LYS A 294 -3.86 -19.89 -12.00
N GLY A 295 -4.95 -19.18 -11.73
CA GLY A 295 -6.05 -19.66 -10.89
C GLY A 295 -7.42 -19.77 -11.56
N MET A 296 -7.56 -19.39 -12.83
CA MET A 296 -8.85 -19.45 -13.56
C MET A 296 -9.01 -20.65 -14.49
N GLU A 297 -8.07 -21.59 -14.50
CA GLU A 297 -8.24 -22.88 -15.16
C GLU A 297 -8.69 -23.93 -14.12
N HIS A 298 -9.97 -23.88 -13.74
CA HIS A 298 -10.69 -25.02 -13.13
C HIS A 298 -12.15 -24.99 -13.56
#